data_fbb4c47453194247af4d151bc8dfe838
#
_entry.id   fbb4c47453194247af4d151bc8dfe838
#
_cell.length_a   1.000
_cell.length_b   1.000
_cell.length_c   1.000
_cell.angle_alpha   90.00
_cell.angle_beta   90.00
_cell.angle_gamma   90.00
#
_symmetry.space_group_name_H-M   'P 1'
#
loop_
_entity.id
_entity.type
_entity.pdbx_description
1 polymer ?
#
loop_
_entity_poly.entity_id
_entity_poly.type
_entity_poly.pdbx_seq_one_letter_code
_entity_poly.pdbx_strand_id
1 'polypeptide(L)'
;QRLVELLKQSGAVVAVTGDGTNDAPALNHADVGLSMGSGTSVAKEASDITLLDDSFNSIATAVMWGRSLYHNIQRFILFQLTINLSALLIVLIGSMFGRELPLTVTQMLWVNMIIDTFAAAALASLPPNPKVMNEMPRKSTDFIISPKMRNYILGIGLSFTVLLLGLMYWFTINDGVMSLSLI
;
A
#
# COMPACT_ATOMS: atom_id res chain seq x y z
N GLN A 1 -17.10 0.97 -28.45
CA GLN A 1 -15.70 1.38 -28.55
C GLN A 1 -15.56 2.92 -28.58
N ARG A 2 -16.13 3.63 -29.59
CA ARG A 2 -15.97 5.10 -29.74
C ARG A 2 -16.37 5.91 -28.50
N LEU A 3 -17.40 5.49 -27.76
CA LEU A 3 -17.81 6.15 -26.51
C LEU A 3 -16.74 5.97 -25.43
N VAL A 4 -16.15 4.78 -25.30
CA VAL A 4 -15.06 4.49 -24.38
C VAL A 4 -13.85 5.38 -24.65
N GLU A 5 -13.47 5.49 -25.91
CA GLU A 5 -12.34 6.35 -26.35
C GLU A 5 -12.58 7.82 -25.97
N LEU A 6 -13.79 8.35 -26.20
CA LEU A 6 -14.12 9.73 -25.86
C LEU A 6 -14.10 9.99 -24.35
N LEU A 7 -14.60 9.05 -23.57
CA LEU A 7 -14.56 9.15 -22.10
C LEU A 7 -13.13 9.08 -21.57
N LYS A 8 -12.29 8.20 -22.11
CA LYS A 8 -10.85 8.13 -21.75
C LYS A 8 -10.11 9.42 -22.14
N GLN A 9 -10.39 10.00 -23.30
CA GLN A 9 -9.82 11.28 -23.71
C GLN A 9 -10.22 12.44 -22.78
N SER A 10 -11.39 12.37 -22.14
CA SER A 10 -11.78 13.34 -21.12
C SER A 10 -11.08 13.14 -19.77
N GLY A 11 -10.21 12.12 -19.63
CA GLY A 11 -9.49 11.79 -18.41
C GLY A 11 -10.29 10.93 -17.41
N ALA A 12 -11.43 10.37 -17.83
CA ALA A 12 -12.22 9.48 -17.00
C ALA A 12 -11.60 8.06 -17.01
N VAL A 13 -11.69 7.36 -15.87
CA VAL A 13 -11.45 5.92 -15.79
C VAL A 13 -12.75 5.22 -16.15
N VAL A 14 -12.71 4.39 -17.19
CA VAL A 14 -13.92 3.80 -17.80
C VAL A 14 -13.97 2.30 -17.53
N ALA A 15 -15.03 1.85 -16.90
CA ALA A 15 -15.39 0.44 -16.82
C ALA A 15 -16.54 0.14 -17.80
N VAL A 16 -16.46 -0.99 -18.48
CA VAL A 16 -17.47 -1.46 -19.45
C VAL A 16 -17.93 -2.84 -19.06
N THR A 17 -19.24 -3.07 -19.10
CA THR A 17 -19.84 -4.40 -18.95
C THR A 17 -20.37 -4.89 -20.31
N GLY A 18 -20.20 -6.17 -20.60
CA GLY A 18 -20.71 -6.79 -21.83
C GLY A 18 -20.81 -8.31 -21.71
N ASP A 19 -21.63 -8.92 -22.53
CA ASP A 19 -21.87 -10.35 -22.57
C ASP A 19 -21.70 -10.97 -23.97
N GLY A 20 -21.72 -10.13 -24.99
CA GLY A 20 -21.69 -10.54 -26.40
C GLY A 20 -20.32 -10.37 -27.07
N THR A 21 -20.17 -11.07 -28.22
CA THR A 21 -19.00 -10.90 -29.10
C THR A 21 -18.83 -9.48 -29.62
N ASN A 22 -19.94 -8.74 -29.76
CA ASN A 22 -19.93 -7.35 -30.21
C ASN A 22 -19.36 -6.40 -29.16
N ASP A 23 -19.34 -6.80 -27.90
CA ASP A 23 -18.84 -5.99 -26.76
C ASP A 23 -17.33 -6.14 -26.58
N ALA A 24 -16.73 -7.22 -27.11
CA ALA A 24 -15.31 -7.52 -26.96
C ALA A 24 -14.36 -6.34 -27.28
N PRO A 25 -14.58 -5.57 -28.38
CA PRO A 25 -13.74 -4.39 -28.64
C PRO A 25 -13.88 -3.29 -27.59
N ALA A 26 -15.06 -3.12 -26.99
CA ALA A 26 -15.28 -2.13 -25.94
C ALA A 26 -14.71 -2.60 -24.60
N LEU A 27 -14.86 -3.87 -24.27
CA LEU A 27 -14.29 -4.50 -23.07
C LEU A 27 -12.77 -4.38 -23.06
N ASN A 28 -12.12 -4.73 -24.17
CA ASN A 28 -10.65 -4.65 -24.30
C ASN A 28 -10.10 -3.21 -24.27
N HIS A 29 -10.89 -2.24 -24.75
CA HIS A 29 -10.49 -0.82 -24.79
C HIS A 29 -10.73 -0.07 -23.49
N ALA A 30 -11.59 -0.58 -22.63
CA ALA A 30 -11.88 0.01 -21.32
C ALA A 30 -10.65 -0.03 -20.41
N ASP A 31 -10.67 0.73 -19.33
CA ASP A 31 -9.67 0.58 -18.26
C ASP A 31 -9.97 -0.64 -17.37
N VAL A 32 -11.24 -1.04 -17.34
CA VAL A 32 -11.69 -2.31 -16.72
C VAL A 32 -12.82 -2.88 -17.56
N GLY A 33 -12.59 -4.01 -18.21
CA GLY A 33 -13.61 -4.80 -18.90
C GLY A 33 -14.24 -5.83 -17.98
N LEU A 34 -15.57 -5.86 -17.91
CA LEU A 34 -16.35 -6.77 -17.06
C LEU A 34 -17.26 -7.62 -17.96
N SER A 35 -17.04 -8.93 -18.02
CA SER A 35 -17.95 -9.85 -18.71
C SER A 35 -18.94 -10.50 -17.74
N MET A 36 -20.12 -10.86 -18.27
CA MET A 36 -21.09 -11.67 -17.55
C MET A 36 -20.70 -13.15 -17.55
N GLY A 37 -21.01 -13.87 -16.49
CA GLY A 37 -20.77 -15.31 -16.39
C GLY A 37 -21.51 -16.13 -17.44
N SER A 38 -22.71 -15.68 -17.82
CA SER A 38 -23.52 -16.21 -18.93
C SER A 38 -23.03 -15.74 -20.31
N GLY A 39 -22.08 -14.80 -20.38
CA GLY A 39 -21.59 -14.22 -21.62
C GLY A 39 -20.76 -15.20 -22.47
N THR A 40 -20.53 -14.82 -23.73
CA THR A 40 -19.75 -15.59 -24.69
C THR A 40 -18.29 -15.74 -24.27
N SER A 41 -17.60 -16.79 -24.75
CA SER A 41 -16.17 -16.99 -24.53
C SER A 41 -15.32 -15.79 -25.01
N VAL A 42 -15.73 -15.18 -26.13
CA VAL A 42 -15.06 -14.01 -26.71
C VAL A 42 -15.15 -12.79 -25.78
N ALA A 43 -16.32 -12.56 -25.16
CA ALA A 43 -16.49 -11.47 -24.19
C ALA A 43 -15.64 -11.73 -22.93
N LYS A 44 -15.59 -12.97 -22.45
CA LYS A 44 -14.77 -13.36 -21.29
C LYS A 44 -13.28 -13.22 -21.55
N GLU A 45 -12.82 -13.60 -22.73
CA GLU A 45 -11.40 -13.43 -23.11
C GLU A 45 -11.00 -11.96 -23.30
N ALA A 46 -11.94 -11.10 -23.70
CA ALA A 46 -11.72 -9.66 -23.87
C ALA A 46 -11.84 -8.84 -22.58
N SER A 47 -12.29 -9.46 -21.49
CA SER A 47 -12.53 -8.77 -20.21
C SER A 47 -11.43 -9.06 -19.20
N ASP A 48 -11.27 -8.13 -18.24
CA ASP A 48 -10.35 -8.29 -17.10
C ASP A 48 -10.99 -9.07 -15.95
N ILE A 49 -12.31 -9.00 -15.82
CA ILE A 49 -13.07 -9.62 -14.72
C ILE A 49 -14.32 -10.28 -15.29
N THR A 50 -14.65 -11.49 -14.84
CA THR A 50 -15.90 -12.18 -15.14
C THR A 50 -16.80 -12.24 -13.92
N LEU A 51 -18.04 -11.74 -14.05
CA LEU A 51 -19.07 -11.74 -13.01
C LEU A 51 -19.83 -13.06 -13.05
N LEU A 52 -19.54 -14.00 -12.14
CA LEU A 52 -20.10 -15.34 -12.15
C LEU A 52 -21.62 -15.39 -11.87
N ASP A 53 -22.14 -14.40 -11.16
CA ASP A 53 -23.54 -14.29 -10.75
C ASP A 53 -24.36 -13.30 -11.61
N ASP A 54 -23.76 -12.75 -12.64
CA ASP A 54 -24.36 -11.76 -13.55
C ASP A 54 -25.01 -10.55 -12.84
N SER A 55 -24.52 -10.23 -11.64
CA SER A 55 -25.14 -9.24 -10.76
C SER A 55 -24.36 -7.91 -10.73
N PHE A 56 -25.06 -6.80 -10.99
CA PHE A 56 -24.49 -5.46 -10.81
C PHE A 56 -24.08 -5.15 -9.35
N ASN A 57 -24.73 -5.82 -8.37
CA ASN A 57 -24.34 -5.68 -6.96
C ASN A 57 -22.94 -6.21 -6.71
N SER A 58 -22.54 -7.25 -7.43
CA SER A 58 -21.18 -7.80 -7.36
C SER A 58 -20.14 -6.82 -7.90
N ILE A 59 -20.48 -5.99 -8.90
CA ILE A 59 -19.61 -4.89 -9.35
C ILE A 59 -19.42 -3.87 -8.22
N ALA A 60 -20.49 -3.42 -7.57
CA ALA A 60 -20.40 -2.49 -6.45
C ALA A 60 -19.55 -3.05 -5.30
N THR A 61 -19.73 -4.35 -5.00
CA THR A 61 -18.93 -5.07 -4.01
C THR A 61 -17.45 -5.13 -4.42
N ALA A 62 -17.15 -5.44 -5.67
CA ALA A 62 -15.79 -5.48 -6.20
C ALA A 62 -15.11 -4.10 -6.10
N VAL A 63 -15.83 -3.03 -6.45
CA VAL A 63 -15.32 -1.65 -6.29
C VAL A 63 -15.03 -1.32 -4.83
N MET A 64 -15.91 -1.71 -3.91
CA MET A 64 -15.70 -1.52 -2.47
C MET A 64 -14.45 -2.26 -1.97
N TRP A 65 -14.28 -3.51 -2.38
CA TRP A 65 -13.09 -4.29 -2.05
C TRP A 65 -11.82 -3.67 -2.63
N GLY A 66 -11.83 -3.28 -3.91
CA GLY A 66 -10.68 -2.63 -4.57
C GLY A 66 -10.26 -1.33 -3.89
N ARG A 67 -11.22 -0.48 -3.53
CA ARG A 67 -10.95 0.76 -2.79
C ARG A 67 -10.40 0.48 -1.39
N SER A 68 -10.97 -0.50 -0.69
CA SER A 68 -10.50 -0.91 0.65
C SER A 68 -9.08 -1.47 0.59
N LEU A 69 -8.79 -2.33 -0.39
CA LEU A 69 -7.47 -2.87 -0.64
C LEU A 69 -6.44 -1.76 -0.90
N TYR A 70 -6.81 -0.77 -1.71
CA TYR A 70 -5.96 0.38 -1.98
C TYR A 70 -5.58 1.14 -0.69
N HIS A 71 -6.54 1.39 0.20
CA HIS A 71 -6.26 2.02 1.51
C HIS A 71 -5.35 1.15 2.39
N ASN A 72 -5.53 -0.16 2.35
CA ASN A 72 -4.65 -1.08 3.09
C ASN A 72 -3.21 -1.05 2.54
N ILE A 73 -3.05 -1.02 1.21
CA ILE A 73 -1.75 -0.84 0.57
C ILE A 73 -1.11 0.50 0.98
N GLN A 74 -1.86 1.59 0.99
CA GLN A 74 -1.34 2.89 1.44
C GLN A 74 -0.87 2.86 2.90
N ARG A 75 -1.64 2.22 3.79
CA ARG A 75 -1.25 2.04 5.20
C ARG A 75 0.01 1.20 5.34
N PHE A 76 0.11 0.12 4.57
CA PHE A 76 1.30 -0.72 4.55
C PHE A 76 2.54 0.07 4.11
N ILE A 77 2.44 0.81 2.99
CA ILE A 77 3.54 1.63 2.47
C ILE A 77 3.95 2.70 3.49
N LEU A 78 2.98 3.38 4.12
CA LEU A 78 3.26 4.38 5.14
C LEU A 78 4.04 3.79 6.31
N PHE A 79 3.59 2.66 6.83
CA PHE A 79 4.22 1.94 7.92
C PHE A 79 5.65 1.49 7.53
N GLN A 80 5.80 0.84 6.39
CA GLN A 80 7.05 0.30 5.89
C GLN A 80 8.10 1.40 5.66
N LEU A 81 7.72 2.48 4.97
CA LEU A 81 8.64 3.58 4.71
C LEU A 81 9.06 4.31 6.00
N THR A 82 8.15 4.41 6.97
CA THR A 82 8.47 5.02 8.28
C THR A 82 9.50 4.20 9.03
N ILE A 83 9.35 2.88 9.10
CA ILE A 83 10.31 1.99 9.77
C ILE A 83 11.65 2.00 9.05
N ASN A 84 11.66 1.86 7.72
CA ASN A 84 12.88 1.85 6.94
C ASN A 84 13.65 3.16 7.04
N LEU A 85 12.94 4.31 7.03
CA LEU A 85 13.55 5.62 7.24
C LEU A 85 14.21 5.71 8.62
N SER A 86 13.51 5.30 9.67
CA SER A 86 14.02 5.31 11.05
C SER A 86 15.26 4.40 11.18
N ALA A 87 15.20 3.19 10.65
CA ALA A 87 16.32 2.25 10.70
C ALA A 87 17.55 2.80 9.96
N LEU A 88 17.35 3.37 8.76
CA LEU A 88 18.43 3.99 7.99
C LEU A 88 19.08 5.16 8.75
N LEU A 89 18.27 6.04 9.35
CA LEU A 89 18.77 7.17 10.11
C LEU A 89 19.52 6.76 11.37
N ILE A 90 19.06 5.73 12.08
CA ILE A 90 19.72 5.19 13.28
C ILE A 90 21.10 4.65 12.91
N VAL A 91 21.19 3.87 11.83
CA VAL A 91 22.47 3.33 11.37
C VAL A 91 23.41 4.45 10.90
N LEU A 92 22.90 5.40 10.11
CA LEU A 92 23.68 6.52 9.61
C LEU A 92 24.24 7.39 10.75
N ILE A 93 23.36 7.83 11.65
CA ILE A 93 23.74 8.71 12.77
C ILE A 93 24.63 7.93 13.76
N GLY A 94 24.29 6.69 14.09
CA GLY A 94 25.09 5.85 14.97
C GLY A 94 26.53 5.66 14.46
N SER A 95 26.69 5.44 13.16
CA SER A 95 28.03 5.28 12.55
C SER A 95 28.85 6.58 12.58
N MET A 96 28.20 7.77 12.44
CA MET A 96 28.89 9.06 12.51
C MET A 96 29.45 9.37 13.91
N PHE A 97 28.87 8.81 14.97
CA PHE A 97 29.38 8.97 16.33
C PHE A 97 30.49 7.95 16.69
N GLY A 98 31.04 7.23 15.71
CA GLY A 98 32.17 6.32 15.88
C GLY A 98 31.87 5.08 16.75
N ARG A 99 30.59 4.76 16.93
CA ARG A 99 30.15 3.58 17.66
C ARG A 99 30.01 2.39 16.73
N GLU A 100 30.08 1.17 17.30
CA GLU A 100 29.70 -0.04 16.58
C GLU A 100 28.29 0.12 16.03
N LEU A 101 28.05 -0.47 14.84
CA LEU A 101 26.74 -0.38 14.17
C LEU A 101 25.65 -0.89 15.12
N PRO A 102 24.66 -0.04 15.47
CA PRO A 102 23.60 -0.43 16.43
C PRO A 102 22.75 -1.58 15.91
N LEU A 103 22.72 -1.77 14.58
CA LEU A 103 22.04 -2.87 13.90
C LEU A 103 22.94 -3.39 12.79
N THR A 104 23.21 -4.69 12.81
CA THR A 104 23.88 -5.35 11.70
C THR A 104 22.94 -5.52 10.52
N VAL A 105 23.46 -5.62 9.29
CA VAL A 105 22.66 -5.82 8.08
C VAL A 105 21.77 -7.07 8.22
N THR A 106 22.28 -8.14 8.81
CA THR A 106 21.51 -9.37 9.04
C THR A 106 20.34 -9.14 9.98
N GLN A 107 20.53 -8.38 11.07
CA GLN A 107 19.44 -8.04 12.00
C GLN A 107 18.37 -7.18 11.32
N MET A 108 18.76 -6.19 10.50
CA MET A 108 17.82 -5.38 9.74
C MET A 108 16.98 -6.23 8.76
N LEU A 109 17.60 -7.16 8.05
CA LEU A 109 16.90 -8.06 7.14
C LEU A 109 15.90 -8.96 7.89
N TRP A 110 16.30 -9.52 9.03
CA TRP A 110 15.40 -10.34 9.87
C TRP A 110 14.22 -9.55 10.39
N VAL A 111 14.47 -8.35 10.94
CA VAL A 111 13.42 -7.48 11.47
C VAL A 111 12.44 -7.10 10.36
N ASN A 112 12.93 -6.67 9.19
CA ASN A 112 12.08 -6.33 8.06
C ASN A 112 11.25 -7.53 7.60
N MET A 113 11.86 -8.71 7.43
CA MET A 113 11.14 -9.91 7.00
C MET A 113 10.01 -10.30 7.95
N ILE A 114 10.25 -10.24 9.27
CA ILE A 114 9.24 -10.57 10.28
C ILE A 114 8.13 -9.52 10.28
N ILE A 115 8.49 -8.23 10.33
CA ILE A 115 7.53 -7.13 10.39
C ILE A 115 6.67 -7.10 9.12
N ASP A 116 7.28 -7.24 7.94
CA ASP A 116 6.57 -7.22 6.66
C ASP A 116 5.56 -8.35 6.56
N THR A 117 5.95 -9.56 6.98
CA THR A 117 5.06 -10.73 6.96
C THR A 117 3.84 -10.52 7.86
N PHE A 118 4.05 -10.08 9.11
CA PHE A 118 2.95 -9.87 10.05
C PHE A 118 2.10 -8.65 9.67
N ALA A 119 2.70 -7.55 9.22
CA ALA A 119 1.97 -6.36 8.79
C ALA A 119 1.13 -6.64 7.54
N ALA A 120 1.69 -7.35 6.56
CA ALA A 120 0.97 -7.74 5.35
C ALA A 120 -0.21 -8.66 5.69
N ALA A 121 0.00 -9.67 6.54
CA ALA A 121 -1.04 -10.58 6.99
C ALA A 121 -2.17 -9.86 7.75
N ALA A 122 -1.81 -8.96 8.67
CA ALA A 122 -2.78 -8.17 9.43
C ALA A 122 -3.63 -7.27 8.52
N LEU A 123 -3.00 -6.57 7.56
CA LEU A 123 -3.71 -5.67 6.64
C LEU A 123 -4.54 -6.43 5.61
N ALA A 124 -4.08 -7.61 5.17
CA ALA A 124 -4.84 -8.48 4.27
C ALA A 124 -6.09 -9.07 4.93
N SER A 125 -6.07 -9.24 6.25
CA SER A 125 -7.21 -9.78 7.02
C SER A 125 -8.31 -8.75 7.28
N LEU A 126 -8.09 -7.46 6.96
CA LEU A 126 -9.08 -6.43 7.22
C LEU A 126 -10.28 -6.56 6.28
N PRO A 127 -11.51 -6.58 6.81
CA PRO A 127 -12.71 -6.58 5.99
C PRO A 127 -12.86 -5.28 5.20
N PRO A 128 -13.57 -5.29 4.07
CA PRO A 128 -13.80 -4.09 3.28
C PRO A 128 -14.59 -3.06 4.10
N ASN A 129 -14.24 -1.80 3.95
CA ASN A 129 -14.89 -0.71 4.65
C ASN A 129 -15.95 -0.06 3.75
N PRO A 130 -17.27 -0.16 4.08
CA PRO A 130 -18.32 0.47 3.27
C PRO A 130 -18.17 1.99 3.11
N LYS A 131 -17.50 2.66 4.03
CA LYS A 131 -17.29 4.12 3.96
C LYS A 131 -16.48 4.56 2.75
N VAL A 132 -15.65 3.66 2.16
CA VAL A 132 -14.86 3.98 0.96
C VAL A 132 -15.73 4.28 -0.26
N MET A 133 -16.99 3.82 -0.26
CA MET A 133 -17.94 4.08 -1.37
C MET A 133 -18.41 5.53 -1.42
N ASN A 134 -18.31 6.25 -0.29
CA ASN A 134 -18.66 7.68 -0.21
C ASN A 134 -17.49 8.59 -0.63
N GLU A 135 -16.31 8.03 -0.87
CA GLU A 135 -15.15 8.79 -1.30
C GLU A 135 -15.23 9.12 -2.79
N MET A 136 -14.72 10.29 -3.16
CA MET A 136 -14.62 10.66 -4.57
C MET A 136 -13.68 9.71 -5.33
N PRO A 137 -13.96 9.44 -6.62
CA PRO A 137 -13.06 8.68 -7.47
C PRO A 137 -11.68 9.34 -7.52
N ARG A 138 -10.65 8.52 -7.51
CA ARG A 138 -9.27 8.99 -7.66
C ARG A 138 -8.97 9.31 -9.12
N LYS A 139 -8.08 10.28 -9.32
CA LYS A 139 -7.54 10.57 -10.66
C LYS A 139 -6.41 9.56 -10.96
N SER A 140 -6.28 9.17 -12.21
CA SER A 140 -5.20 8.29 -12.67
C SER A 140 -3.81 8.88 -12.45
N THR A 141 -3.71 10.20 -12.31
CA THR A 141 -2.48 10.95 -12.05
C THR A 141 -2.11 11.05 -10.56
N ASP A 142 -2.96 10.58 -9.65
CA ASP A 142 -2.70 10.69 -8.22
C ASP A 142 -1.63 9.69 -7.79
N PHE A 143 -0.58 10.18 -7.15
CA PHE A 143 0.46 9.32 -6.57
C PHE A 143 -0.08 8.50 -5.39
N ILE A 144 0.45 7.29 -5.22
CA ILE A 144 0.14 6.43 -4.07
C ILE A 144 0.51 7.12 -2.77
N ILE A 145 1.68 7.79 -2.76
CA ILE A 145 2.16 8.55 -1.60
C ILE A 145 1.69 10.00 -1.75
N SER A 146 0.66 10.36 -1.00
CA SER A 146 0.19 11.75 -0.95
C SER A 146 1.21 12.65 -0.20
N PRO A 147 1.20 13.98 -0.44
CA PRO A 147 2.04 14.92 0.31
C PRO A 147 1.83 14.84 1.83
N LYS A 148 0.61 14.56 2.27
CA LYS A 148 0.29 14.34 3.68
C LYS A 148 1.00 13.10 4.21
N MET A 149 0.92 11.97 3.50
CA MET A 149 1.63 10.73 3.87
C MET A 149 3.14 10.95 3.97
N ARG A 150 3.73 11.67 3.02
CA ARG A 150 5.16 12.02 3.06
C ARG A 150 5.52 12.76 4.34
N ASN A 151 4.72 13.75 4.73
CA ASN A 151 4.97 14.51 5.96
C ASN A 151 4.81 13.64 7.22
N TYR A 152 3.87 12.69 7.24
CA TYR A 152 3.73 11.72 8.31
C TYR A 152 4.94 10.79 8.40
N ILE A 153 5.41 10.25 7.26
CA ILE A 153 6.60 9.37 7.20
C ILE A 153 7.81 10.10 7.78
N LEU A 154 8.06 11.35 7.35
CA LEU A 154 9.18 12.15 7.83
C LEU A 154 9.04 12.50 9.31
N GLY A 155 7.87 12.99 9.72
CA GLY A 155 7.62 13.40 11.12
C GLY A 155 7.74 12.23 12.10
N ILE A 156 7.04 11.14 11.84
CA ILE A 156 7.05 9.97 12.72
C ILE A 156 8.41 9.28 12.64
N GLY A 157 9.00 9.12 11.45
CA GLY A 157 10.31 8.50 11.27
C GLY A 157 11.41 9.24 12.04
N LEU A 158 11.44 10.58 11.96
CA LEU A 158 12.38 11.39 12.75
C LEU A 158 12.12 11.28 14.25
N SER A 159 10.86 11.31 14.69
CA SER A 159 10.50 11.16 16.10
C SER A 159 10.96 9.82 16.67
N PHE A 160 10.74 8.73 15.95
CA PHE A 160 11.22 7.39 16.32
C PHE A 160 12.75 7.34 16.37
N THR A 161 13.42 7.93 15.39
CA THR A 161 14.89 7.99 15.36
C THR A 161 15.43 8.71 16.60
N VAL A 162 14.88 9.88 16.94
CA VAL A 162 15.29 10.64 18.12
C VAL A 162 15.05 9.85 19.41
N LEU A 163 13.87 9.21 19.52
CA LEU A 163 13.54 8.39 20.68
C LEU A 163 14.50 7.22 20.86
N LEU A 164 14.76 6.47 19.80
CA LEU A 164 15.63 5.30 19.86
C LEU A 164 17.09 5.67 20.10
N LEU A 165 17.61 6.72 19.46
CA LEU A 165 18.95 7.23 19.74
C LEU A 165 19.06 7.76 21.18
N GLY A 166 18.03 8.42 21.70
CA GLY A 166 17.97 8.87 23.08
C GLY A 166 17.99 7.69 24.09
N LEU A 167 17.25 6.63 23.81
CA LEU A 167 17.28 5.39 24.61
C LEU A 167 18.67 4.74 24.56
N MET A 168 19.24 4.60 23.39
CA MET A 168 20.60 4.06 23.24
C MET A 168 21.64 4.86 24.02
N TYR A 169 21.55 6.19 23.96
CA TYR A 169 22.44 7.08 24.72
C TYR A 169 22.25 6.90 26.23
N TRP A 170 21.00 6.84 26.72
CA TRP A 170 20.70 6.58 28.13
C TRP A 170 21.28 5.27 28.62
N PHE A 171 21.01 4.15 27.92
CA PHE A 171 21.54 2.85 28.32
C PHE A 171 23.07 2.84 28.37
N THR A 172 23.74 3.48 27.41
CA THR A 172 25.19 3.57 27.41
C THR A 172 25.76 4.33 28.61
N ILE A 173 25.07 5.39 29.06
CA ILE A 173 25.49 6.12 30.27
C ILE A 173 25.30 5.28 31.52
N ASN A 174 24.15 4.62 31.64
CA ASN A 174 23.83 3.80 32.82
C ASN A 174 24.70 2.55 32.92
N ASP A 175 25.00 1.87 31.81
CA ASP A 175 25.93 0.73 31.79
C ASP A 175 27.36 1.18 32.15
N GLY A 176 27.79 2.35 31.70
CA GLY A 176 29.06 2.96 32.11
C GLY A 176 29.13 3.27 33.62
N VAL A 177 28.01 3.69 34.21
CA VAL A 177 27.93 3.95 35.67
C VAL A 177 27.90 2.66 36.45
N MET A 178 27.19 1.61 35.97
CA MET A 178 27.18 0.31 36.64
C MET A 178 28.54 -0.39 36.59
N SER A 179 29.30 -0.27 35.52
CA SER A 179 30.65 -0.83 35.42
C SER A 179 31.64 -0.14 36.38
N LEU A 180 31.48 1.13 36.63
CA LEU A 180 32.30 1.93 37.57
C LEU A 180 31.92 1.67 39.04
N SER A 181 30.71 1.20 39.34
CA SER A 181 30.28 0.86 40.69
C SER A 181 30.63 -0.57 41.13
N LEU A 182 31.18 -1.39 40.22
CA LEU A 182 31.62 -2.76 40.44
C LEU A 182 33.16 -2.91 40.54
N ILE A 183 33.91 -1.81 40.45
CA ILE A 183 35.36 -1.70 40.73
C ILE A 183 35.54 -0.99 42.07
#